data_ecbc8846fa8eb921a09baaa80b192070
#
_entry.id   ecbc8846fa8eb921a09baaa80b192070
#
_cell.length_a   1.000
_cell.length_b   1.000
_cell.length_c   1.000
_cell.angle_alpha   90.00
_cell.angle_beta   90.00
_cell.angle_gamma   90.00
#
_symmetry.space_group_name_H-M   'P 1'
#
loop_
_entity.id
_entity.type
_entity.pdbx_description
1 polymer ?
#
loop_
_entity_poly.entity_id
_entity_poly.type
_entity_poly.pdbx_seq_one_letter_code
_entity_poly.pdbx_strand_id
1 'polypeptide(L)'
;PLARVLSTLVAIGGFAAAGASHASLINGGFEEATGTPRVNDANWALFHENSVAGWETTATDNQIEIWGNNFDSLSGGPVPAYEGRQFAEINATQFATLYQDVFDIAAGSVVGFEFAHRGRSGVDTMRMMITDLGLDNLLGGGDDSVLFSRDYATGNTAWAFYTSAGESPIVALGNATRFSYQAISTANGSNSVGNFIDAADFGVGVQAVPEPASVALIALGLAGLGLRRRRG
;
A
#
# COMPACT_ATOMS: atom_id res chain seq x y z
N PRO A 1 0.50 33.96 61.96
CA PRO A 1 -0.23 33.87 60.72
C PRO A 1 0.30 32.74 59.94
N LEU A 2 -0.54 31.66 59.84
CA LEU A 2 -0.21 30.45 59.04
C LEU A 2 -0.63 30.72 57.59
N ALA A 3 0.34 30.69 56.68
CA ALA A 3 0.09 30.65 55.23
C ALA A 3 -0.31 29.22 54.81
N ARG A 4 -1.51 29.06 54.30
CA ARG A 4 -1.97 27.82 53.67
C ARG A 4 -1.46 27.79 52.23
N VAL A 5 -0.59 26.84 51.92
CA VAL A 5 -0.20 26.52 50.55
C VAL A 5 -1.28 25.62 49.94
N LEU A 6 -1.97 26.13 48.93
CA LEU A 6 -2.97 25.40 48.16
C LEU A 6 -2.22 24.67 47.00
N SER A 7 -2.05 23.35 47.13
CA SER A 7 -1.48 22.53 46.06
C SER A 7 -2.58 22.16 45.05
N THR A 8 -2.53 22.75 43.89
CA THR A 8 -3.43 22.37 42.76
C THR A 8 -2.88 21.16 42.08
N LEU A 9 -3.55 20.02 42.23
CA LEU A 9 -3.26 18.77 41.53
C LEU A 9 -3.84 18.86 40.12
N VAL A 10 -2.99 18.98 39.09
CA VAL A 10 -3.42 18.89 37.69
C VAL A 10 -3.44 17.41 37.32
N ALA A 11 -4.63 16.84 37.21
CA ALA A 11 -4.82 15.51 36.69
C ALA A 11 -4.64 15.56 35.16
N ILE A 12 -3.52 15.05 34.67
CA ILE A 12 -3.31 14.81 33.25
C ILE A 12 -4.06 13.50 32.92
N GLY A 13 -5.28 13.65 32.39
CA GLY A 13 -6.04 12.53 31.82
C GLY A 13 -5.32 12.01 30.59
N GLY A 14 -4.64 10.87 30.72
CA GLY A 14 -4.12 10.15 29.57
C GLY A 14 -5.29 9.60 28.75
N PHE A 15 -5.55 10.13 27.59
CA PHE A 15 -6.38 9.47 26.58
C PHE A 15 -5.57 8.27 26.06
N ALA A 16 -5.91 7.06 26.49
CA ALA A 16 -5.53 5.86 25.79
C ALA A 16 -6.33 5.87 24.47
N ALA A 17 -5.69 6.20 23.37
CA ALA A 17 -6.22 5.90 22.06
C ALA A 17 -6.28 4.38 21.98
N ALA A 18 -7.47 3.80 22.05
CA ALA A 18 -7.69 2.42 21.64
C ALA A 18 -7.30 2.38 20.16
N GLY A 19 -6.19 1.70 19.84
CA GLY A 19 -5.82 1.43 18.47
C GLY A 19 -6.97 0.62 17.85
N ALA A 20 -7.76 1.24 16.99
CA ALA A 20 -8.66 0.52 16.14
C ALA A 20 -7.78 -0.41 15.29
N SER A 21 -8.07 -1.71 15.32
CA SER A 21 -7.54 -2.63 14.32
C SER A 21 -8.08 -2.16 12.98
N HIS A 22 -7.23 -1.56 12.16
CA HIS A 22 -7.61 -1.15 10.83
C HIS A 22 -7.47 -2.38 9.92
N ALA A 23 -8.53 -2.67 9.16
CA ALA A 23 -8.41 -3.58 8.04
C ALA A 23 -7.38 -2.99 7.07
N SER A 24 -6.29 -3.68 6.87
CA SER A 24 -5.17 -3.26 6.03
C SER A 24 -4.73 -4.39 5.12
N LEU A 25 -4.03 -4.05 4.07
CA LEU A 25 -3.44 -4.97 3.13
C LEU A 25 -2.42 -5.88 3.83
N ILE A 26 -2.36 -7.12 3.37
CA ILE A 26 -1.39 -8.12 3.84
C ILE A 26 -0.26 -8.22 2.80
N ASN A 27 1.00 -8.33 3.26
CA ASN A 27 2.16 -8.64 2.42
C ASN A 27 2.34 -7.66 1.23
N GLY A 28 2.24 -6.35 1.49
CA GLY A 28 2.35 -5.33 0.45
C GLY A 28 3.73 -5.22 -0.21
N GLY A 29 4.78 -5.65 0.47
CA GLY A 29 6.14 -5.77 -0.06
C GLY A 29 6.43 -7.11 -0.72
N PHE A 30 5.44 -8.01 -0.86
CA PHE A 30 5.56 -9.34 -1.50
C PHE A 30 6.62 -10.27 -0.89
N GLU A 31 7.03 -10.03 0.36
CA GLU A 31 8.09 -10.77 1.06
C GLU A 31 7.65 -12.18 1.51
N GLU A 32 6.36 -12.45 1.52
CA GLU A 32 5.76 -13.70 1.99
C GLU A 32 5.24 -14.55 0.82
N ALA A 33 6.16 -15.06 0.00
CA ALA A 33 5.89 -16.11 -0.95
C ALA A 33 6.46 -17.45 -0.42
N THR A 34 5.64 -18.49 -0.32
CA THR A 34 5.98 -19.76 0.32
C THR A 34 5.72 -20.95 -0.62
N GLY A 35 6.32 -22.11 -0.28
CA GLY A 35 6.13 -23.31 -1.07
C GLY A 35 7.06 -23.42 -2.27
N THR A 36 6.74 -24.35 -3.17
CA THR A 36 7.56 -24.60 -4.38
C THR A 36 7.00 -23.83 -5.55
N PRO A 37 7.75 -22.90 -6.16
CA PRO A 37 7.30 -22.18 -7.33
C PRO A 37 7.20 -23.12 -8.55
N ARG A 38 6.29 -22.78 -9.47
CA ARG A 38 6.17 -23.48 -10.77
C ARG A 38 7.39 -23.28 -11.63
N VAL A 39 7.95 -22.09 -11.63
CA VAL A 39 9.22 -21.73 -12.28
C VAL A 39 10.07 -21.03 -11.23
N ASN A 40 11.34 -21.38 -11.19
CA ASN A 40 12.32 -20.74 -10.33
C ASN A 40 13.54 -20.39 -11.18
N ASP A 41 13.62 -19.13 -11.58
CA ASP A 41 14.74 -18.56 -12.31
C ASP A 41 15.70 -17.87 -11.35
N ALA A 42 16.86 -17.42 -11.86
CA ALA A 42 17.86 -16.75 -11.06
C ALA A 42 17.38 -15.47 -10.36
N ASN A 43 16.43 -14.76 -10.96
CA ASN A 43 15.97 -13.45 -10.47
C ASN A 43 14.49 -13.39 -10.13
N TRP A 44 13.71 -14.38 -10.54
CA TRP A 44 12.26 -14.38 -10.40
C TRP A 44 11.70 -15.80 -10.27
N ALA A 45 10.49 -15.89 -9.75
CA ALA A 45 9.79 -17.17 -9.62
C ALA A 45 8.28 -16.98 -9.83
N LEU A 46 7.64 -18.01 -10.41
CA LEU A 46 6.19 -18.07 -10.54
C LEU A 46 5.61 -18.92 -9.40
N PHE A 47 4.82 -18.30 -8.57
CA PHE A 47 4.08 -18.95 -7.50
C PHE A 47 2.59 -19.02 -7.84
N HIS A 48 1.93 -20.09 -7.43
CA HIS A 48 0.47 -20.10 -7.37
C HIS A 48 -0.01 -19.07 -6.35
N GLU A 49 -1.09 -18.35 -6.64
CA GLU A 49 -1.61 -17.29 -5.76
C GLU A 49 -1.77 -17.73 -4.29
N ASN A 50 -2.21 -18.96 -4.04
CA ASN A 50 -2.32 -19.51 -2.67
C ASN A 50 -0.98 -19.58 -1.90
N SER A 51 0.13 -19.35 -2.58
CA SER A 51 1.48 -19.34 -2.02
C SER A 51 2.02 -17.93 -1.79
N VAL A 52 1.28 -16.90 -2.17
CA VAL A 52 1.64 -15.49 -1.97
C VAL A 52 0.63 -14.88 -1.01
N ALA A 53 1.02 -14.73 0.26
CA ALA A 53 0.11 -14.35 1.32
C ALA A 53 -0.71 -13.09 0.97
N GLY A 54 -2.04 -13.20 1.08
CA GLY A 54 -2.98 -12.09 0.87
C GLY A 54 -3.29 -11.77 -0.59
N TRP A 55 -2.48 -12.17 -1.56
CA TRP A 55 -2.66 -11.78 -2.96
C TRP A 55 -3.36 -12.83 -3.79
N GLU A 56 -4.29 -12.37 -4.62
CA GLU A 56 -4.97 -13.14 -5.65
C GLU A 56 -4.73 -12.51 -7.03
N THR A 57 -4.95 -13.30 -8.10
CA THR A 57 -4.79 -12.84 -9.47
C THR A 57 -5.95 -13.24 -10.37
N THR A 58 -6.25 -12.40 -11.37
CA THR A 58 -7.18 -12.77 -12.45
C THR A 58 -6.51 -13.56 -13.58
N ALA A 59 -5.22 -13.87 -13.46
CA ALA A 59 -4.52 -14.72 -14.42
C ALA A 59 -5.16 -16.11 -14.47
N THR A 60 -5.44 -16.62 -15.66
CA THR A 60 -6.16 -17.89 -15.85
C THR A 60 -5.37 -19.12 -15.38
N ASP A 61 -4.08 -18.98 -15.17
CA ASP A 61 -3.17 -19.99 -14.61
C ASP A 61 -2.88 -19.80 -13.13
N ASN A 62 -3.50 -18.79 -12.49
CA ASN A 62 -3.37 -18.43 -11.07
C ASN A 62 -1.91 -18.20 -10.64
N GLN A 63 -1.06 -17.68 -11.55
CA GLN A 63 0.34 -17.43 -11.25
C GLN A 63 0.60 -15.96 -10.93
N ILE A 64 1.39 -15.76 -9.88
CA ILE A 64 1.96 -14.46 -9.48
C ILE A 64 3.47 -14.56 -9.64
N GLU A 65 4.07 -13.61 -10.31
CA GLU A 65 5.52 -13.54 -10.50
C GLU A 65 6.15 -12.65 -9.44
N ILE A 66 7.08 -13.26 -8.69
CA ILE A 66 7.83 -12.59 -7.64
C ILE A 66 9.28 -12.46 -8.07
N TRP A 67 9.82 -11.26 -7.94
CA TRP A 67 11.20 -10.89 -8.25
C TRP A 67 12.01 -10.65 -6.99
N GLY A 68 13.30 -10.84 -7.02
CA GLY A 68 14.23 -10.42 -5.98
C GLY A 68 15.26 -11.44 -5.56
N ASN A 69 16.09 -11.05 -4.59
CA ASN A 69 17.30 -11.79 -4.16
C ASN A 69 16.99 -13.05 -3.33
N ASN A 70 15.74 -13.37 -3.07
CA ASN A 70 15.42 -14.60 -2.32
C ASN A 70 15.56 -15.86 -3.14
N PHE A 71 15.63 -15.75 -4.46
CA PHE A 71 15.74 -16.88 -5.38
C PHE A 71 17.13 -17.06 -5.95
N ASP A 72 18.01 -16.09 -5.78
CA ASP A 72 19.25 -15.94 -6.48
C ASP A 72 20.36 -15.49 -5.53
N SER A 73 21.49 -16.18 -5.61
CA SER A 73 22.70 -15.81 -4.88
C SER A 73 23.38 -14.53 -5.40
N LEU A 74 22.96 -14.05 -6.56
CA LEU A 74 23.54 -12.89 -7.24
C LEU A 74 22.87 -11.58 -6.91
N SER A 75 21.99 -11.58 -5.93
CA SER A 75 21.34 -10.36 -5.47
C SER A 75 20.41 -9.67 -6.47
N GLY A 76 19.36 -10.38 -6.84
CA GLY A 76 18.17 -9.72 -7.29
C GLY A 76 18.26 -8.94 -8.57
N GLY A 77 18.80 -9.48 -9.57
CA GLY A 77 18.69 -8.99 -10.92
C GLY A 77 19.04 -7.50 -11.12
N PRO A 78 18.73 -6.97 -12.28
CA PRO A 78 19.05 -5.56 -12.61
C PRO A 78 18.14 -4.54 -11.92
N VAL A 79 17.04 -4.97 -11.27
CA VAL A 79 16.09 -4.10 -10.58
C VAL A 79 16.08 -4.42 -9.09
N PRO A 80 16.54 -3.51 -8.23
CA PRO A 80 16.39 -3.69 -6.78
C PRO A 80 14.92 -3.54 -6.38
N ALA A 81 14.49 -4.23 -5.33
CA ALA A 81 13.21 -3.97 -4.69
C ALA A 81 13.14 -2.49 -4.24
N TYR A 82 11.93 -1.92 -4.21
CA TYR A 82 11.71 -0.59 -3.64
C TYR A 82 11.89 -0.62 -2.13
N GLU A 83 11.30 -1.64 -1.50
CA GLU A 83 11.54 -1.96 -0.09
C GLU A 83 11.82 -3.45 0.08
N GLY A 84 12.36 -3.85 1.23
CA GLY A 84 12.62 -5.25 1.50
C GLY A 84 13.60 -5.89 0.51
N ARG A 85 13.20 -7.06 -0.02
CA ARG A 85 14.03 -7.93 -0.89
C ARG A 85 13.31 -8.44 -2.12
N GLN A 86 11.98 -8.32 -2.17
CA GLN A 86 11.12 -8.86 -3.23
C GLN A 86 10.17 -7.78 -3.76
N PHE A 87 9.62 -8.01 -4.91
CA PHE A 87 8.53 -7.24 -5.51
C PHE A 87 7.79 -8.12 -6.50
N ALA A 88 6.59 -7.72 -6.92
CA ALA A 88 5.81 -8.49 -7.89
C ALA A 88 5.85 -7.88 -9.29
N GLU A 89 5.60 -8.73 -10.30
CA GLU A 89 5.24 -8.33 -11.65
C GLU A 89 3.76 -8.64 -11.91
N ILE A 90 2.97 -7.60 -12.23
CA ILE A 90 1.52 -7.76 -12.46
C ILE A 90 1.25 -8.62 -13.70
N ASN A 91 2.13 -8.52 -14.70
CA ASN A 91 2.04 -9.21 -15.98
C ASN A 91 2.67 -10.62 -15.95
N ALA A 92 2.65 -11.35 -14.88
CA ALA A 92 3.35 -12.63 -14.70
C ALA A 92 3.38 -13.55 -15.94
N THR A 93 2.22 -13.89 -16.48
CA THR A 93 2.08 -14.74 -17.70
C THR A 93 1.15 -14.12 -18.74
N GLN A 94 0.38 -13.12 -18.35
CA GLN A 94 -0.63 -12.45 -19.18
C GLN A 94 -0.98 -11.09 -18.58
N PHE A 95 -1.71 -10.26 -19.33
CA PHE A 95 -2.38 -9.11 -18.73
C PHE A 95 -3.37 -9.61 -17.67
N ALA A 96 -3.13 -9.25 -16.43
CA ALA A 96 -3.93 -9.68 -15.29
C ALA A 96 -4.10 -8.54 -14.29
N THR A 97 -4.82 -8.83 -13.22
CA THR A 97 -5.02 -7.95 -12.08
C THR A 97 -4.55 -8.69 -10.83
N LEU A 98 -3.66 -8.09 -10.04
CA LEU A 98 -3.38 -8.50 -8.66
C LEU A 98 -4.36 -7.77 -7.75
N TYR A 99 -4.94 -8.47 -6.76
CA TYR A 99 -5.91 -7.86 -5.87
C TYR A 99 -5.94 -8.52 -4.48
N GLN A 100 -6.54 -7.78 -3.54
CA GLN A 100 -6.95 -8.28 -2.24
C GLN A 100 -8.35 -7.77 -1.93
N ASP A 101 -9.18 -8.62 -1.32
CA ASP A 101 -10.49 -8.25 -0.79
C ASP A 101 -10.35 -8.02 0.72
N VAL A 102 -10.64 -6.80 1.14
CA VAL A 102 -10.54 -6.37 2.53
C VAL A 102 -11.95 -6.27 3.10
N PHE A 103 -12.18 -7.03 4.18
CA PHE A 103 -13.44 -7.06 4.90
C PHE A 103 -13.41 -6.13 6.11
N ASP A 104 -14.58 -5.86 6.70
CA ASP A 104 -14.73 -5.13 7.96
C ASP A 104 -14.29 -3.65 7.93
N ILE A 105 -14.27 -3.02 6.75
CA ILE A 105 -14.15 -1.57 6.64
C ILE A 105 -15.52 -0.96 6.87
N ALA A 106 -15.67 -0.19 7.95
CA ALA A 106 -16.94 0.42 8.31
C ALA A 106 -17.41 1.44 7.24
N ALA A 107 -18.71 1.44 6.93
CA ALA A 107 -19.30 2.45 6.05
C ALA A 107 -18.98 3.87 6.53
N GLY A 108 -18.63 4.75 5.61
CA GLY A 108 -18.22 6.13 5.90
C GLY A 108 -16.76 6.31 6.27
N SER A 109 -15.99 5.23 6.44
CA SER A 109 -14.54 5.31 6.65
C SER A 109 -13.85 5.86 5.40
N VAL A 110 -12.89 6.77 5.60
CA VAL A 110 -12.00 7.21 4.52
C VAL A 110 -10.85 6.22 4.41
N VAL A 111 -10.70 5.64 3.23
CA VAL A 111 -9.61 4.72 2.91
C VAL A 111 -8.57 5.42 2.05
N GLY A 112 -7.33 5.00 2.18
CA GLY A 112 -6.21 5.48 1.40
C GLY A 112 -5.40 4.35 0.80
N PHE A 113 -4.45 4.71 -0.04
CA PHE A 113 -3.50 3.78 -0.65
C PHE A 113 -2.13 4.42 -0.81
N GLU A 114 -1.12 3.56 -0.85
CA GLU A 114 0.21 3.89 -1.34
C GLU A 114 0.84 2.67 -2.02
N PHE A 115 1.74 2.89 -2.96
CA PHE A 115 2.49 1.84 -3.65
C PHE A 115 3.65 2.42 -4.44
N ALA A 116 4.66 1.59 -4.72
CA ALA A 116 5.70 1.86 -5.69
C ALA A 116 5.40 1.15 -7.01
N HIS A 117 5.56 1.83 -8.15
CA HIS A 117 5.39 1.25 -9.48
C HIS A 117 6.59 1.59 -10.36
N ARG A 118 6.98 0.65 -11.21
CA ARG A 118 8.07 0.80 -12.18
C ARG A 118 7.77 0.03 -13.46
N GLY A 119 8.10 0.59 -14.59
CA GLY A 119 8.11 -0.13 -15.85
C GLY A 119 9.30 -1.08 -15.93
N ARG A 120 9.15 -2.21 -16.63
CA ARG A 120 10.21 -3.21 -16.81
C ARG A 120 11.15 -2.86 -17.97
N SER A 121 10.59 -2.60 -19.16
CA SER A 121 11.36 -2.39 -20.39
C SER A 121 11.19 -1.01 -21.02
N GLY A 122 10.50 -0.12 -20.37
CA GLY A 122 10.17 1.24 -20.80
C GLY A 122 9.05 1.81 -19.95
N VAL A 123 8.13 2.55 -20.58
CA VAL A 123 6.94 3.05 -19.87
C VAL A 123 5.87 1.99 -19.91
N ASP A 124 5.55 1.43 -18.75
CA ASP A 124 4.43 0.52 -18.56
C ASP A 124 3.30 1.25 -17.84
N THR A 125 2.05 0.85 -18.09
CA THR A 125 0.87 1.45 -17.48
C THR A 125 0.08 0.40 -16.74
N MET A 126 -0.23 0.67 -15.50
CA MET A 126 -1.19 -0.09 -14.71
C MET A 126 -2.35 0.80 -14.26
N ARG A 127 -3.49 0.20 -13.97
CA ARG A 127 -4.63 0.83 -13.31
C ARG A 127 -4.76 0.36 -11.88
N MET A 128 -4.77 1.30 -10.95
CA MET A 128 -5.15 1.06 -9.57
C MET A 128 -6.65 1.32 -9.43
N MET A 129 -7.37 0.40 -8.78
CA MET A 129 -8.79 0.52 -8.51
C MET A 129 -9.12 0.14 -7.07
N ILE A 130 -10.12 0.83 -6.54
CA ILE A 130 -10.79 0.49 -5.27
C ILE A 130 -12.25 0.31 -5.61
N THR A 131 -12.78 -0.90 -5.35
CA THR A 131 -14.16 -1.27 -5.69
C THR A 131 -14.85 -1.84 -4.46
N ASP A 132 -15.98 -1.28 -4.09
CA ASP A 132 -16.90 -1.92 -3.15
C ASP A 132 -17.63 -3.04 -3.89
N LEU A 133 -17.60 -4.25 -3.32
CA LEU A 133 -18.11 -5.47 -3.95
C LEU A 133 -19.61 -5.71 -3.70
N GLY A 134 -20.34 -4.70 -3.22
CA GLY A 134 -21.76 -4.81 -2.98
C GLY A 134 -22.13 -5.84 -1.91
N LEU A 135 -23.38 -6.26 -1.92
CA LEU A 135 -23.94 -7.12 -0.88
C LEU A 135 -23.54 -8.59 -1.01
N ASP A 136 -23.19 -9.04 -2.20
CA ASP A 136 -22.77 -10.42 -2.45
C ASP A 136 -21.26 -10.65 -2.22
N ASN A 137 -20.51 -9.56 -2.03
CA ASN A 137 -19.04 -9.54 -1.88
C ASN A 137 -18.29 -10.21 -3.05
N LEU A 138 -18.85 -10.17 -4.24
CA LEU A 138 -18.26 -10.76 -5.44
C LEU A 138 -18.16 -9.70 -6.55
N LEU A 139 -17.00 -9.59 -7.18
CA LEU A 139 -16.84 -8.70 -8.33
C LEU A 139 -17.68 -9.20 -9.52
N GLY A 140 -18.51 -8.33 -10.08
CA GLY A 140 -19.32 -8.61 -11.29
C GLY A 140 -20.79 -8.93 -11.03
N GLY A 141 -21.25 -8.90 -9.77
CA GLY A 141 -22.65 -9.14 -9.39
C GLY A 141 -23.65 -8.08 -9.88
N GLY A 142 -23.15 -6.90 -10.27
CA GLY A 142 -23.96 -5.78 -10.77
C GLY A 142 -24.37 -4.79 -9.69
N ASP A 143 -23.98 -5.02 -8.45
CA ASP A 143 -24.11 -4.12 -7.29
C ASP A 143 -22.79 -3.50 -6.85
N ASP A 144 -21.70 -3.80 -7.58
CA ASP A 144 -20.38 -3.21 -7.37
C ASP A 144 -20.37 -1.69 -7.56
N SER A 145 -19.54 -1.02 -6.80
CA SER A 145 -19.31 0.41 -6.93
C SER A 145 -17.83 0.74 -7.00
N VAL A 146 -17.37 1.31 -8.12
CA VAL A 146 -15.99 1.80 -8.23
C VAL A 146 -15.85 3.09 -7.42
N LEU A 147 -15.10 3.01 -6.32
CA LEU A 147 -14.84 4.14 -5.42
C LEU A 147 -13.67 4.99 -5.91
N PHE A 148 -12.69 4.37 -6.57
CA PHE A 148 -11.53 5.03 -7.15
C PHE A 148 -11.00 4.24 -8.35
N SER A 149 -10.52 4.94 -9.37
CA SER A 149 -9.83 4.34 -10.51
C SER A 149 -8.88 5.35 -11.16
N ARG A 150 -7.61 4.96 -11.34
CA ARG A 150 -6.61 5.79 -12.02
C ARG A 150 -5.54 4.96 -12.70
N ASP A 151 -5.11 5.42 -13.87
CA ASP A 151 -3.97 4.85 -14.59
C ASP A 151 -2.67 5.56 -14.17
N TYR A 152 -1.63 4.74 -13.95
CA TYR A 152 -0.29 5.18 -13.60
C TYR A 152 0.70 4.65 -14.64
N ALA A 153 1.38 5.57 -15.31
CA ALA A 153 2.39 5.26 -16.30
C ALA A 153 3.78 5.59 -15.76
N THR A 154 4.66 4.59 -15.67
CA THR A 154 5.98 4.74 -15.07
C THR A 154 7.06 4.15 -15.97
N GLY A 155 8.18 4.87 -16.10
CA GLY A 155 9.36 4.41 -16.85
C GLY A 155 10.16 3.35 -16.09
N ASN A 156 11.16 2.79 -16.78
CA ASN A 156 11.99 1.70 -16.24
C ASN A 156 13.32 2.15 -15.60
N THR A 157 13.54 3.44 -15.43
CA THR A 157 14.81 3.95 -14.88
C THR A 157 14.83 4.02 -13.35
N ALA A 158 13.65 4.24 -12.74
CA ALA A 158 13.49 4.31 -11.29
C ALA A 158 12.07 3.91 -10.89
N TRP A 159 11.90 3.52 -9.64
CA TRP A 159 10.59 3.40 -9.00
C TRP A 159 9.96 4.78 -8.84
N ALA A 160 8.65 4.87 -9.04
CA ALA A 160 7.85 6.02 -8.64
C ALA A 160 6.91 5.60 -7.53
N PHE A 161 6.81 6.41 -6.49
CA PHE A 161 5.92 6.18 -5.35
C PHE A 161 4.66 7.02 -5.48
N TYR A 162 3.52 6.39 -5.33
CA TYR A 162 2.20 6.99 -5.48
C TYR A 162 1.39 6.81 -4.20
N THR A 163 0.59 7.80 -3.89
CA THR A 163 -0.27 7.78 -2.71
C THR A 163 -1.62 8.40 -3.02
N SER A 164 -2.61 8.15 -2.17
CA SER A 164 -3.91 8.82 -2.21
C SER A 164 -3.88 10.27 -1.67
N ALA A 165 -2.72 10.76 -1.22
CA ALA A 165 -2.57 12.13 -0.74
C ALA A 165 -2.92 13.13 -1.86
N GLY A 166 -3.85 14.05 -1.58
CA GLY A 166 -4.33 15.05 -2.55
C GLY A 166 -5.49 14.56 -3.43
N GLU A 167 -5.90 13.31 -3.31
CA GLU A 167 -7.15 12.83 -3.92
C GLU A 167 -8.38 13.31 -3.14
N SER A 168 -9.53 13.29 -3.81
CA SER A 168 -10.80 13.41 -3.09
C SER A 168 -10.97 12.23 -2.12
N PRO A 169 -11.58 12.44 -0.94
CA PRO A 169 -11.79 11.35 0.02
C PRO A 169 -12.46 10.13 -0.62
N ILE A 170 -11.84 8.97 -0.50
CA ILE A 170 -12.37 7.69 -0.95
C ILE A 170 -13.13 7.08 0.22
N VAL A 171 -14.43 6.99 0.12
CA VAL A 171 -15.31 6.62 1.23
C VAL A 171 -15.83 5.20 1.04
N ALA A 172 -15.53 4.32 1.99
CA ALA A 172 -16.03 2.95 2.02
C ALA A 172 -17.53 2.88 2.24
N LEU A 173 -18.21 1.93 1.61
CA LEU A 173 -19.66 1.73 1.71
C LEU A 173 -20.05 0.69 2.78
N GLY A 174 -19.08 -0.08 3.30
CA GLY A 174 -19.31 -1.03 4.40
C GLY A 174 -19.44 -2.48 3.97
N ASN A 175 -19.26 -2.78 2.67
CA ASN A 175 -19.13 -4.13 2.14
C ASN A 175 -17.65 -4.50 1.99
N ALA A 176 -17.37 -5.70 1.51
CA ALA A 176 -15.99 -6.04 1.13
C ALA A 176 -15.47 -5.05 0.09
N THR A 177 -14.25 -4.60 0.28
CA THR A 177 -13.60 -3.62 -0.60
C THR A 177 -12.41 -4.27 -1.28
N ARG A 178 -12.44 -4.37 -2.61
CA ARG A 178 -11.33 -4.86 -3.41
C ARG A 178 -10.37 -3.74 -3.72
N PHE A 179 -9.10 -3.96 -3.41
CA PHE A 179 -7.97 -3.15 -3.86
C PHE A 179 -7.24 -3.91 -4.96
N SER A 180 -7.00 -3.27 -6.09
CA SER A 180 -6.48 -3.98 -7.24
C SER A 180 -5.55 -3.15 -8.12
N TYR A 181 -4.58 -3.85 -8.73
CA TYR A 181 -3.64 -3.35 -9.71
C TYR A 181 -3.79 -4.14 -11.00
N GLN A 182 -4.30 -3.51 -12.03
CA GLN A 182 -4.53 -4.10 -13.34
C GLN A 182 -3.44 -3.69 -14.32
N ALA A 183 -2.81 -4.62 -14.99
CA ALA A 183 -1.94 -4.34 -16.12
C ALA A 183 -2.75 -3.80 -17.30
N ILE A 184 -2.39 -2.62 -17.83
CA ILE A 184 -3.08 -1.95 -18.93
C ILE A 184 -2.25 -2.00 -20.21
N SER A 185 -0.97 -1.66 -20.11
CA SER A 185 -0.06 -1.71 -21.26
C SER A 185 1.39 -1.88 -20.83
N THR A 186 2.20 -2.37 -21.76
CA THR A 186 3.65 -2.50 -21.59
C THR A 186 4.37 -1.84 -22.75
N ALA A 187 5.58 -1.32 -22.51
CA ALA A 187 6.38 -0.58 -23.48
C ALA A 187 6.67 -1.37 -24.76
N ASN A 188 6.80 -2.70 -24.63
CA ASN A 188 7.13 -3.59 -25.74
C ASN A 188 5.91 -4.35 -26.30
N GLY A 189 4.70 -4.09 -25.76
CA GLY A 189 3.48 -4.79 -26.15
C GLY A 189 3.38 -6.24 -25.66
N SER A 190 4.33 -6.70 -24.85
CA SER A 190 4.28 -8.03 -24.25
C SER A 190 3.19 -8.13 -23.20
N ASN A 191 2.47 -9.23 -23.18
CA ASN A 191 1.47 -9.50 -22.14
C ASN A 191 2.06 -10.14 -20.87
N SER A 192 3.35 -10.46 -20.88
CA SER A 192 4.05 -11.13 -19.77
C SER A 192 5.36 -10.42 -19.39
N VAL A 193 5.53 -9.17 -19.76
CA VAL A 193 6.74 -8.38 -19.46
C VAL A 193 6.35 -6.95 -19.14
N GLY A 194 6.27 -6.60 -17.87
CA GLY A 194 6.00 -5.20 -17.47
C GLY A 194 5.24 -5.04 -16.15
N ASN A 195 5.12 -3.79 -15.70
CA ASN A 195 4.40 -3.38 -14.50
C ASN A 195 4.90 -4.04 -13.20
N PHE A 196 6.07 -3.63 -12.75
CA PHE A 196 6.56 -3.97 -11.42
C PHE A 196 5.84 -3.17 -10.33
N ILE A 197 5.48 -3.84 -9.23
CA ILE A 197 4.81 -3.26 -8.08
C ILE A 197 5.46 -3.71 -6.78
N ASP A 198 5.55 -2.79 -5.81
CA ASP A 198 6.13 -3.00 -4.49
C ASP A 198 5.56 -2.02 -3.46
N ALA A 199 5.85 -2.23 -2.18
CA ALA A 199 5.48 -1.32 -1.09
C ALA A 199 4.01 -0.89 -1.14
N ALA A 200 3.12 -1.83 -1.42
CA ALA A 200 1.68 -1.58 -1.47
C ALA A 200 1.09 -1.52 -0.07
N ASP A 201 0.33 -0.48 0.24
CA ASP A 201 -0.47 -0.40 1.45
C ASP A 201 -1.85 0.20 1.15
N PHE A 202 -2.88 -0.30 1.84
CA PHE A 202 -4.26 0.18 1.75
C PHE A 202 -4.96 0.08 3.08
N GLY A 203 -5.90 0.95 3.29
CA GLY A 203 -6.82 0.80 4.41
C GLY A 203 -7.27 2.12 4.99
N VAL A 204 -7.93 2.01 6.14
CA VAL A 204 -8.34 3.18 6.91
C VAL A 204 -7.10 3.80 7.55
N GLY A 205 -6.89 5.08 7.29
CA GLY A 205 -5.75 5.82 7.84
C GLY A 205 -4.46 5.72 7.03
N VAL A 206 -4.42 4.93 5.95
CA VAL A 206 -3.35 4.98 4.96
C VAL A 206 -3.53 6.26 4.15
N GLN A 207 -3.13 7.35 4.73
CA GLN A 207 -2.92 8.63 4.06
C GLN A 207 -1.61 9.17 4.59
N ALA A 208 -0.80 9.74 3.72
CA ALA A 208 0.27 10.61 4.18
C ALA A 208 -0.41 11.73 4.99
N VAL A 209 -0.54 11.51 6.30
CA VAL A 209 -0.99 12.55 7.21
C VAL A 209 0.06 13.65 7.09
N PRO A 210 -0.28 14.87 6.59
CA PRO A 210 0.65 15.98 6.70
C PRO A 210 1.09 16.00 8.16
N GLU A 211 2.40 15.99 8.41
CA GLU A 211 2.94 15.93 9.78
C GLU A 211 2.11 16.84 10.67
N PRO A 212 1.51 16.34 11.76
CA PRO A 212 0.54 17.12 12.51
C PRO A 212 1.20 18.46 12.87
N ALA A 213 0.44 19.54 12.79
CA ALA A 213 0.88 20.86 13.23
C ALA A 213 1.50 20.84 14.67
N SER A 214 1.34 19.74 15.39
CA SER A 214 2.05 19.39 16.63
C SER A 214 3.57 19.42 16.49
N VAL A 215 4.17 18.99 15.37
CA VAL A 215 5.63 19.10 15.18
C VAL A 215 6.03 20.58 15.03
N ALA A 216 5.25 21.34 14.27
CA ALA A 216 5.45 22.79 14.16
C ALA A 216 5.20 23.49 15.50
N LEU A 217 4.20 23.08 16.28
CA LEU A 217 3.92 23.61 17.61
C LEU A 217 5.00 23.24 18.63
N ILE A 218 5.54 22.03 18.58
CA ILE A 218 6.68 21.62 19.41
C ILE A 218 7.93 22.42 19.03
N ALA A 219 8.21 22.59 17.74
CA ALA A 219 9.33 23.42 17.28
C ALA A 219 9.19 24.87 17.70
N LEU A 220 7.99 25.46 17.58
CA LEU A 220 7.67 26.81 18.06
C LEU A 220 7.76 26.92 19.60
N GLY A 221 7.30 25.90 20.32
CA GLY A 221 7.39 25.83 21.79
C GLY A 221 8.84 25.77 22.25
N LEU A 222 9.69 24.97 21.62
CA LEU A 222 11.13 24.89 21.93
C LEU A 222 11.87 26.16 21.55
N ALA A 223 11.53 26.82 20.45
CA ALA A 223 12.09 28.12 20.06
C ALA A 223 11.70 29.19 21.06
N GLY A 224 10.45 29.21 21.53
CA GLY A 224 9.97 30.13 22.56
C GLY A 224 10.69 29.99 23.91
N LEU A 225 10.95 28.75 24.34
CA LEU A 225 11.72 28.43 25.53
C LEU A 225 13.20 28.87 25.42
N GLY A 226 13.79 28.67 24.22
CA GLY A 226 15.16 29.10 23.92
C GLY A 226 15.35 30.64 24.00
N LEU A 227 14.36 31.40 23.52
CA LEU A 227 14.38 32.87 23.57
C LEU A 227 14.20 33.42 25.00
N ARG A 228 13.41 32.75 25.85
CA ARG A 228 13.21 33.13 27.24
C ARG A 228 14.51 32.94 28.05
N ARG A 229 15.33 31.95 27.75
CA ARG A 229 16.59 31.66 28.44
C ARG A 229 17.72 32.67 28.12
N ARG A 230 17.59 33.46 27.04
CA ARG A 230 18.56 34.47 26.63
C ARG A 230 18.29 35.88 27.24
N ARG A 231 17.16 36.07 27.94
CA ARG A 231 16.74 37.34 28.54
C ARG A 231 16.76 37.34 30.07
N GLY A 232 17.27 36.31 30.70
CA GLY A 232 17.60 36.19 32.12
C GLY A 232 19.13 35.99 32.31
#